data_2c44d5915960ce7cc51b496d025f6655
#
_entry.id   2c44d5915960ce7cc51b496d025f6655
#
_cell.length_a   1.000
_cell.length_b   1.000
_cell.length_c   1.000
_cell.angle_alpha   90.00
_cell.angle_beta   90.00
_cell.angle_gamma   90.00
#
_symmetry.space_group_name_H-M   'P 1'
#
loop_
_entity.id
_entity.type
_entity.pdbx_description
1 polymer ?
#
loop_
_entity_poly.entity_id
_entity_poly.type
_entity_poly.pdbx_seq_one_letter_code
_entity_poly.pdbx_strand_id
1 'polypeptide(L)'
;MENGAISNMILQNAMILQSQPKWTFNKNTCNTYEMFVTHFRNEEGYLLPAWPILRVVEQDDAMTQLFSTAILWHAVRETVRIGNEVNANMTLSLNLLPRFAESEFFVEQVRSCLEETQIQSKHLQFELSELQDINDQGVENLNIVHDELGISLVMGNFGTRSTNIPLLYKIHFDLIELDKSFAARIPQDDMACRAVIAIQHMADTLDLKVCAKGIANQDQFEFFEEIGIFKGQGPLIGSVMSLEELRDYLKRYGVKKGHA
;
A
#
# COMPACT_ATOMS: atom_id res chain seq x y z
N MET A 1 19.56 -10.43 -15.36
CA MET A 1 18.98 -11.74 -14.94
C MET A 1 18.04 -12.16 -16.04
N GLU A 2 18.02 -13.43 -16.41
CA GLU A 2 17.12 -13.92 -17.45
C GLU A 2 15.66 -13.96 -16.92
N ASN A 3 14.68 -13.62 -17.77
CA ASN A 3 13.26 -13.59 -17.40
C ASN A 3 12.78 -14.92 -16.80
N GLY A 4 13.28 -16.06 -17.33
CA GLY A 4 12.95 -17.38 -16.82
C GLY A 4 13.33 -17.61 -15.34
N ALA A 5 14.49 -17.10 -14.90
CA ALA A 5 14.91 -17.21 -13.51
C ALA A 5 14.02 -16.37 -12.58
N ILE A 6 13.60 -15.17 -13.03
CA ILE A 6 12.67 -14.31 -12.27
C ILE A 6 11.30 -14.99 -12.16
N SER A 7 10.76 -15.50 -13.26
CA SER A 7 9.47 -16.22 -13.26
C SER A 7 9.49 -17.42 -12.32
N ASN A 8 10.58 -18.19 -12.30
CA ASN A 8 10.73 -19.32 -11.37
C ASN A 8 10.70 -18.88 -9.90
N MET A 9 11.42 -17.79 -9.55
CA MET A 9 11.39 -17.26 -8.17
C MET A 9 9.98 -16.81 -7.75
N ILE A 10 9.21 -16.21 -8.68
CA ILE A 10 7.82 -15.81 -8.41
C ILE A 10 6.93 -17.05 -8.22
N LEU A 11 6.99 -18.02 -9.13
CA LEU A 11 6.19 -19.24 -9.08
C LEU A 11 6.48 -20.11 -7.85
N GLN A 12 7.73 -20.13 -7.40
CA GLN A 12 8.15 -20.84 -6.18
C GLN A 12 7.84 -20.05 -4.88
N ASN A 13 7.18 -18.89 -5.01
CA ASN A 13 6.89 -18.00 -3.88
C ASN A 13 8.15 -17.62 -3.07
N ALA A 14 9.26 -17.41 -3.77
CA ALA A 14 10.55 -17.06 -3.19
C ALA A 14 10.67 -15.56 -2.83
N MET A 15 9.55 -14.86 -2.76
CA MET A 15 9.44 -13.45 -2.39
C MET A 15 9.52 -13.29 -0.87
N ILE A 16 10.41 -12.41 -0.41
CA ILE A 16 10.51 -12.04 1.00
C ILE A 16 9.68 -10.79 1.24
N LEU A 17 8.58 -10.98 1.95
CA LEU A 17 7.69 -9.90 2.37
C LEU A 17 8.19 -9.24 3.64
N GLN A 18 8.14 -7.92 3.63
CA GLN A 18 8.25 -7.10 4.84
C GLN A 18 7.05 -6.17 4.93
N SER A 19 6.85 -5.58 6.09
CA SER A 19 5.75 -4.67 6.32
C SER A 19 6.19 -3.42 7.07
N GLN A 20 5.39 -2.35 6.91
CA GLN A 20 5.52 -1.15 7.73
C GLN A 20 4.14 -0.69 8.21
N PRO A 21 3.97 -0.40 9.53
CA PRO A 21 2.68 0.00 10.09
C PRO A 21 2.32 1.43 9.69
N LYS A 22 0.99 1.68 9.60
CA LYS A 22 0.38 2.99 9.43
C LYS A 22 -0.47 3.32 10.66
N TRP A 23 -0.20 4.46 11.29
CA TRP A 23 -0.94 4.98 12.44
C TRP A 23 -2.19 5.72 11.99
N THR A 24 -3.30 5.52 12.68
CA THR A 24 -4.54 6.28 12.47
C THR A 24 -4.70 7.28 13.59
N PHE A 25 -4.51 8.58 13.31
CA PHE A 25 -4.43 9.64 14.31
C PHE A 25 -5.70 9.77 15.16
N ASN A 26 -6.85 9.88 14.53
CA ASN A 26 -8.13 10.08 15.25
C ASN A 26 -8.60 8.87 16.08
N LYS A 27 -7.98 7.70 15.90
CA LYS A 27 -8.29 6.48 16.65
C LYS A 27 -7.18 6.06 17.60
N ASN A 28 -6.01 6.68 17.51
CA ASN A 28 -4.80 6.29 18.26
C ASN A 28 -4.51 4.77 18.14
N THR A 29 -4.62 4.24 16.92
CA THR A 29 -4.48 2.81 16.66
C THR A 29 -3.62 2.53 15.44
N CYS A 30 -3.07 1.32 15.40
CA CYS A 30 -2.34 0.79 14.26
C CYS A 30 -2.99 -0.51 13.80
N ASN A 31 -3.78 -0.44 12.73
CA ASN A 31 -4.44 -1.60 12.14
C ASN A 31 -4.22 -1.72 10.63
N THR A 32 -3.55 -0.75 10.02
CA THR A 32 -3.18 -0.78 8.60
C THR A 32 -1.67 -1.01 8.47
N TYR A 33 -1.29 -1.88 7.55
CA TYR A 33 0.10 -2.27 7.34
C TYR A 33 0.35 -2.34 5.83
N GLU A 34 1.33 -1.60 5.37
CA GLU A 34 1.83 -1.76 4.01
C GLU A 34 2.71 -3.01 3.97
N MET A 35 2.48 -3.91 3.00
CA MET A 35 3.34 -5.04 2.71
C MET A 35 3.96 -4.91 1.34
N PHE A 36 5.23 -5.27 1.24
CA PHE A 36 6.00 -5.18 -0.01
C PHE A 36 7.11 -6.22 -0.05
N VAL A 37 7.53 -6.56 -1.27
CA VAL A 37 8.65 -7.45 -1.50
C VAL A 37 9.94 -6.66 -1.38
N THR A 38 10.85 -7.11 -0.51
CA THR A 38 12.18 -6.48 -0.35
C THR A 38 13.28 -7.27 -1.03
N HIS A 39 13.16 -8.58 -1.07
CA HIS A 39 14.13 -9.50 -1.66
C HIS A 39 13.44 -10.67 -2.33
N PHE A 40 14.16 -11.29 -3.25
CA PHE A 40 13.85 -12.62 -3.78
C PHE A 40 14.94 -13.60 -3.33
N ARG A 41 14.57 -14.83 -3.05
CA ARG A 41 15.51 -15.91 -2.78
C ARG A 41 15.76 -16.69 -4.06
N ASN A 42 17.00 -16.77 -4.52
CA ASN A 42 17.34 -17.58 -5.67
C ASN A 42 17.47 -19.08 -5.31
N GLU A 43 17.62 -19.93 -6.31
CA GLU A 43 17.77 -21.39 -6.14
C GLU A 43 18.97 -21.80 -5.26
N GLU A 44 20.01 -20.97 -5.22
CA GLU A 44 21.19 -21.18 -4.38
C GLU A 44 20.99 -20.68 -2.93
N GLY A 45 19.83 -20.06 -2.62
CA GLY A 45 19.49 -19.55 -1.30
C GLY A 45 19.91 -18.10 -1.03
N TYR A 46 20.54 -17.42 -1.97
CA TYR A 46 20.94 -16.02 -1.80
C TYR A 46 19.74 -15.08 -1.89
N LEU A 47 19.78 -14.02 -1.08
CA LEU A 47 18.79 -12.95 -1.13
C LEU A 47 19.21 -11.88 -2.14
N LEU A 48 18.38 -11.67 -3.14
CA LEU A 48 18.55 -10.67 -4.18
C LEU A 48 17.62 -9.48 -3.89
N PRO A 49 18.10 -8.23 -3.89
CA PRO A 49 17.23 -7.06 -3.72
C PRO A 49 16.10 -7.04 -4.73
N ALA A 50 14.87 -6.74 -4.29
CA ALA A 50 13.70 -6.75 -5.16
C ALA A 50 13.74 -5.65 -6.23
N TRP A 51 14.23 -4.45 -5.90
CA TRP A 51 14.18 -3.30 -6.79
C TRP A 51 14.71 -3.54 -8.23
N PRO A 52 15.91 -4.13 -8.45
CA PRO A 52 16.37 -4.39 -9.81
C PRO A 52 15.51 -5.43 -10.56
N ILE A 53 14.91 -6.37 -9.83
CA ILE A 53 14.05 -7.42 -10.38
C ILE A 53 12.71 -6.81 -10.79
N LEU A 54 12.11 -5.99 -9.94
CA LEU A 54 10.84 -5.33 -10.22
C LEU A 54 10.91 -4.42 -11.45
N ARG A 55 12.05 -3.74 -11.65
CA ARG A 55 12.29 -2.95 -12.88
C ARG A 55 12.23 -3.80 -14.17
N VAL A 56 12.62 -5.07 -14.11
CA VAL A 56 12.49 -6.01 -15.23
C VAL A 56 11.04 -6.49 -15.36
N VAL A 57 10.40 -6.80 -14.24
CA VAL A 57 8.99 -7.21 -14.19
C VAL A 57 8.09 -6.16 -14.85
N GLU A 58 8.27 -4.88 -14.51
CA GLU A 58 7.48 -3.76 -15.03
C GLU A 58 7.60 -3.52 -16.54
N GLN A 59 8.64 -4.08 -17.18
CA GLN A 59 8.87 -3.96 -18.64
C GLN A 59 8.18 -5.05 -19.45
N ASP A 60 7.62 -6.07 -18.82
CA ASP A 60 7.02 -7.24 -19.46
C ASP A 60 5.63 -7.50 -18.89
N ASP A 61 4.61 -7.46 -19.74
CA ASP A 61 3.21 -7.58 -19.30
C ASP A 61 2.92 -8.96 -18.68
N ALA A 62 3.48 -10.03 -19.23
CA ALA A 62 3.27 -11.38 -18.69
C ALA A 62 3.93 -11.53 -17.30
N MET A 63 5.11 -10.95 -17.11
CA MET A 63 5.79 -10.95 -15.83
C MET A 63 5.09 -10.04 -14.81
N THR A 64 4.57 -8.89 -15.25
CA THR A 64 3.74 -8.01 -14.40
C THR A 64 2.50 -8.76 -13.91
N GLN A 65 1.79 -9.47 -14.78
CA GLN A 65 0.63 -10.28 -14.40
C GLN A 65 1.01 -11.38 -13.42
N LEU A 66 2.06 -12.13 -13.72
CA LEU A 66 2.54 -13.22 -12.86
C LEU A 66 2.92 -12.72 -11.47
N PHE A 67 3.74 -11.66 -11.41
CA PHE A 67 4.19 -11.07 -10.13
C PHE A 67 3.02 -10.49 -9.33
N SER A 68 2.17 -9.68 -9.98
CA SER A 68 1.08 -8.99 -9.29
C SER A 68 0.04 -9.97 -8.76
N THR A 69 -0.27 -11.02 -9.51
CA THR A 69 -1.13 -12.12 -9.02
C THR A 69 -0.46 -12.82 -7.82
N ALA A 70 0.79 -13.21 -7.95
CA ALA A 70 1.50 -13.93 -6.89
C ALA A 70 1.62 -13.10 -5.59
N ILE A 71 1.96 -11.80 -5.70
CA ILE A 71 2.07 -10.93 -4.52
C ILE A 71 0.72 -10.68 -3.86
N LEU A 72 -0.36 -10.48 -4.64
CA LEU A 72 -1.71 -10.35 -4.11
C LEU A 72 -2.08 -11.55 -3.24
N TRP A 73 -1.98 -12.75 -3.79
CA TRP A 73 -2.30 -13.98 -3.07
C TRP A 73 -1.41 -14.21 -1.84
N HIS A 74 -0.12 -13.99 -1.97
CA HIS A 74 0.82 -14.18 -0.88
C HIS A 74 0.56 -13.20 0.27
N ALA A 75 0.47 -11.91 -0.02
CA ALA A 75 0.25 -10.89 1.00
C ALA A 75 -1.10 -11.04 1.72
N VAL A 76 -2.18 -11.37 0.97
CA VAL A 76 -3.50 -11.59 1.56
C VAL A 76 -3.51 -12.83 2.46
N ARG A 77 -2.95 -13.96 2.03
CA ARG A 77 -2.86 -15.18 2.85
C ARG A 77 -2.07 -14.95 4.14
N GLU A 78 -0.93 -14.26 4.06
CA GLU A 78 -0.14 -13.90 5.24
C GLU A 78 -0.90 -12.95 6.18
N THR A 79 -1.64 -11.98 5.64
CA THR A 79 -2.50 -11.09 6.43
C THR A 79 -3.56 -11.87 7.21
N VAL A 80 -4.27 -12.78 6.53
CA VAL A 80 -5.30 -13.62 7.17
C VAL A 80 -4.67 -14.55 8.23
N ARG A 81 -3.54 -15.17 7.91
CA ARG A 81 -2.81 -16.06 8.84
C ARG A 81 -2.41 -15.32 10.11
N ILE A 82 -1.69 -14.19 9.96
CA ILE A 82 -1.20 -13.41 11.11
C ILE A 82 -2.39 -12.84 11.91
N GLY A 83 -3.38 -12.27 11.23
CA GLY A 83 -4.58 -11.71 11.89
C GLY A 83 -5.33 -12.74 12.73
N ASN A 84 -5.39 -13.99 12.28
CA ASN A 84 -5.99 -15.11 13.05
C ASN A 84 -5.11 -15.51 14.22
N GLU A 85 -3.80 -15.63 14.03
CA GLU A 85 -2.85 -16.02 15.09
C GLU A 85 -2.85 -15.03 16.27
N VAL A 86 -2.96 -13.73 15.97
CA VAL A 86 -2.91 -12.68 17.04
C VAL A 86 -4.28 -12.16 17.45
N ASN A 87 -5.36 -12.68 16.83
CA ASN A 87 -6.74 -12.23 17.03
C ASN A 87 -6.89 -10.70 16.85
N ALA A 88 -6.31 -10.16 15.77
CA ALA A 88 -6.34 -8.74 15.46
C ALA A 88 -7.00 -8.47 14.11
N ASN A 89 -7.68 -7.33 14.01
CA ASN A 89 -8.11 -6.79 12.73
C ASN A 89 -6.93 -6.14 12.04
N MET A 90 -6.64 -6.60 10.83
CA MET A 90 -5.57 -6.07 9.98
C MET A 90 -6.16 -5.54 8.67
N THR A 91 -5.69 -4.39 8.24
CA THR A 91 -5.92 -3.90 6.89
C THR A 91 -4.59 -3.94 6.13
N LEU A 92 -4.56 -4.77 5.10
CA LEU A 92 -3.44 -4.85 4.18
C LEU A 92 -3.48 -3.66 3.22
N SER A 93 -2.38 -2.92 3.14
CA SER A 93 -2.11 -1.96 2.08
C SER A 93 -1.08 -2.57 1.13
N LEU A 94 -1.46 -2.75 -0.13
CA LEU A 94 -0.65 -3.43 -1.14
C LEU A 94 -0.41 -2.50 -2.32
N ASN A 95 0.87 -2.33 -2.68
CA ASN A 95 1.24 -1.59 -3.89
C ASN A 95 0.83 -2.39 -5.13
N LEU A 96 0.06 -1.75 -6.00
CA LEU A 96 -0.44 -2.32 -7.24
C LEU A 96 0.29 -1.69 -8.44
N LEU A 97 0.79 -2.54 -9.32
CA LEU A 97 1.34 -2.06 -10.59
C LEU A 97 0.20 -1.63 -11.52
N PRO A 98 0.22 -0.40 -12.11
CA PRO A 98 -0.89 0.07 -12.97
C PRO A 98 -1.22 -0.88 -14.12
N ARG A 99 -0.23 -1.47 -14.77
CA ARG A 99 -0.43 -2.47 -15.83
C ARG A 99 -1.18 -3.72 -15.39
N PHE A 100 -1.16 -4.06 -14.11
CA PHE A 100 -1.98 -5.16 -13.60
C PHE A 100 -3.46 -4.76 -13.56
N ALA A 101 -3.75 -3.51 -13.15
CA ALA A 101 -5.12 -2.99 -13.18
C ALA A 101 -5.68 -2.90 -14.61
N GLU A 102 -4.83 -2.74 -15.62
CA GLU A 102 -5.22 -2.70 -17.05
C GLU A 102 -5.56 -4.07 -17.64
N SER A 103 -5.29 -5.16 -16.91
CA SER A 103 -5.57 -6.52 -17.36
C SER A 103 -7.06 -6.84 -17.34
N GLU A 104 -7.53 -7.54 -18.37
CA GLU A 104 -8.88 -8.12 -18.43
C GLU A 104 -9.16 -9.13 -17.29
N PHE A 105 -8.13 -9.72 -16.71
CA PHE A 105 -8.23 -10.70 -15.62
C PHE A 105 -8.17 -10.06 -14.22
N PHE A 106 -7.87 -8.77 -14.11
CA PHE A 106 -7.59 -8.11 -12.83
C PHE A 106 -8.75 -8.24 -11.83
N VAL A 107 -9.96 -7.85 -12.23
CA VAL A 107 -11.15 -7.87 -11.36
C VAL A 107 -11.44 -9.29 -10.90
N GLU A 108 -11.34 -10.27 -11.80
CA GLU A 108 -11.58 -11.69 -11.46
C GLU A 108 -10.51 -12.25 -10.52
N GLN A 109 -9.24 -11.89 -10.70
CA GLN A 109 -8.17 -12.29 -9.79
C GLN A 109 -8.39 -11.73 -8.38
N VAL A 110 -8.83 -10.48 -8.28
CA VAL A 110 -9.16 -9.86 -6.99
C VAL A 110 -10.37 -10.54 -6.35
N ARG A 111 -11.44 -10.78 -7.11
CA ARG A 111 -12.67 -11.47 -6.65
C ARG A 111 -12.34 -12.88 -6.12
N SER A 112 -11.62 -13.67 -6.92
CA SER A 112 -11.20 -15.01 -6.52
C SER A 112 -10.34 -14.99 -5.25
N CYS A 113 -9.43 -14.01 -5.12
CA CYS A 113 -8.61 -13.87 -3.93
C CYS A 113 -9.46 -13.58 -2.68
N LEU A 114 -10.46 -12.69 -2.77
CA LEU A 114 -11.38 -12.42 -1.66
C LEU A 114 -12.19 -13.66 -1.27
N GLU A 115 -12.74 -14.38 -2.27
CA GLU A 115 -13.56 -15.56 -2.06
C GLU A 115 -12.80 -16.72 -1.44
N GLU A 116 -11.60 -17.04 -1.94
CA GLU A 116 -10.83 -18.18 -1.42
C GLU A 116 -10.18 -17.90 -0.05
N THR A 117 -9.71 -16.66 0.17
CA THR A 117 -9.05 -16.30 1.43
C THR A 117 -10.02 -15.90 2.52
N GLN A 118 -11.28 -15.60 2.16
CA GLN A 118 -12.32 -15.11 3.05
C GLN A 118 -11.93 -13.79 3.77
N ILE A 119 -10.96 -13.03 3.23
CA ILE A 119 -10.67 -11.69 3.74
C ILE A 119 -11.85 -10.77 3.43
N GLN A 120 -12.27 -9.96 4.39
CA GLN A 120 -13.28 -8.96 4.11
C GLN A 120 -12.64 -7.82 3.30
N SER A 121 -13.28 -7.38 2.23
CA SER A 121 -12.74 -6.36 1.31
C SER A 121 -12.31 -5.07 2.01
N LYS A 122 -13.03 -4.62 3.04
CA LYS A 122 -12.65 -3.46 3.88
C LYS A 122 -11.29 -3.59 4.57
N HIS A 123 -10.71 -4.79 4.60
CA HIS A 123 -9.37 -5.09 5.13
C HIS A 123 -8.30 -5.21 4.05
N LEU A 124 -8.63 -4.80 2.83
CA LEU A 124 -7.70 -4.70 1.71
C LEU A 124 -7.77 -3.28 1.13
N GLN A 125 -6.62 -2.67 0.88
CA GLN A 125 -6.50 -1.43 0.12
C GLN A 125 -5.38 -1.54 -0.89
N PHE A 126 -5.56 -0.96 -2.06
CA PHE A 126 -4.55 -0.90 -3.10
C PHE A 126 -3.93 0.49 -3.19
N GLU A 127 -2.62 0.55 -3.12
CA GLU A 127 -1.85 1.77 -3.37
C GLU A 127 -1.41 1.80 -4.83
N LEU A 128 -1.70 2.89 -5.50
CA LEU A 128 -1.37 3.11 -6.89
C LEU A 128 -0.46 4.33 -7.02
N SER A 129 0.72 4.09 -7.53
CA SER A 129 1.70 5.14 -7.88
C SER A 129 1.95 5.11 -9.38
N GLU A 130 2.47 6.19 -9.93
CA GLU A 130 2.89 6.26 -11.34
C GLU A 130 1.76 6.01 -12.35
N LEU A 131 0.57 6.57 -12.07
CA LEU A 131 -0.66 6.40 -12.85
C LEU A 131 -0.73 7.27 -14.13
N GLN A 132 0.37 7.92 -14.56
CA GLN A 132 0.31 8.90 -15.65
C GLN A 132 -0.27 8.33 -16.96
N ASP A 133 0.04 7.08 -17.24
CA ASP A 133 -0.28 6.41 -18.50
C ASP A 133 -1.34 5.31 -18.36
N ILE A 134 -2.09 5.29 -17.23
CA ILE A 134 -3.15 4.29 -17.06
C ILE A 134 -4.23 4.46 -18.14
N ASN A 135 -4.59 3.35 -18.79
CA ASN A 135 -5.58 3.36 -19.85
C ASN A 135 -7.04 3.31 -19.30
N ASP A 136 -8.03 3.49 -20.20
CA ASP A 136 -9.44 3.53 -19.80
C ASP A 136 -9.91 2.21 -19.18
N GLN A 137 -9.40 1.06 -19.62
CA GLN A 137 -9.70 -0.25 -19.01
C GLN A 137 -9.19 -0.34 -17.57
N GLY A 138 -7.99 0.16 -17.31
CA GLY A 138 -7.44 0.21 -15.93
C GLY A 138 -8.27 1.11 -15.02
N VAL A 139 -8.74 2.26 -15.53
CA VAL A 139 -9.64 3.15 -14.79
C VAL A 139 -10.96 2.44 -14.47
N GLU A 140 -11.58 1.79 -15.45
CA GLU A 140 -12.84 1.03 -15.26
C GLU A 140 -12.66 -0.11 -14.25
N ASN A 141 -11.62 -0.91 -14.40
CA ASN A 141 -11.32 -2.02 -13.50
C ASN A 141 -11.10 -1.57 -12.05
N LEU A 142 -10.40 -0.45 -11.83
CA LEU A 142 -10.19 0.10 -10.50
C LEU A 142 -11.53 0.56 -9.88
N ASN A 143 -12.38 1.23 -10.65
CA ASN A 143 -13.69 1.65 -10.17
C ASN A 143 -14.59 0.44 -9.85
N ILE A 144 -14.55 -0.63 -10.64
CA ILE A 144 -15.27 -1.88 -10.31
C ILE A 144 -14.76 -2.47 -8.98
N VAL A 145 -13.44 -2.54 -8.79
CA VAL A 145 -12.85 -3.05 -7.54
C VAL A 145 -13.23 -2.20 -6.34
N HIS A 146 -13.31 -0.89 -6.50
CA HIS A 146 -13.76 0.02 -5.44
C HIS A 146 -15.27 -0.11 -5.21
N ASP A 147 -16.10 0.09 -6.22
CA ASP A 147 -17.55 0.27 -6.08
C ASP A 147 -18.30 -1.06 -5.84
N GLU A 148 -17.87 -2.14 -6.51
CA GLU A 148 -18.56 -3.43 -6.41
C GLU A 148 -17.91 -4.37 -5.39
N LEU A 149 -16.57 -4.38 -5.28
CA LEU A 149 -15.88 -5.27 -4.34
C LEU A 149 -15.63 -4.61 -2.99
N GLY A 150 -15.72 -3.27 -2.89
CA GLY A 150 -15.54 -2.53 -1.65
C GLY A 150 -14.09 -2.47 -1.15
N ILE A 151 -13.13 -2.50 -2.07
CA ILE A 151 -11.71 -2.35 -1.76
C ILE A 151 -11.32 -0.88 -1.84
N SER A 152 -10.64 -0.40 -0.82
CA SER A 152 -10.18 0.99 -0.75
C SER A 152 -9.03 1.25 -1.74
N LEU A 153 -9.08 2.38 -2.45
CA LEU A 153 -8.03 2.82 -3.36
C LEU A 153 -7.26 4.02 -2.80
N VAL A 154 -5.96 3.98 -2.94
CA VAL A 154 -5.03 5.00 -2.45
C VAL A 154 -4.18 5.54 -3.59
N MET A 155 -4.20 6.85 -3.83
CA MET A 155 -3.26 7.49 -4.74
C MET A 155 -1.94 7.74 -4.00
N GLY A 156 -0.93 6.94 -4.31
CA GLY A 156 0.40 7.01 -3.71
C GLY A 156 1.28 8.12 -4.28
N ASN A 157 2.34 8.45 -3.54
CA ASN A 157 3.38 9.43 -3.92
C ASN A 157 2.82 10.80 -4.34
N PHE A 158 1.72 11.24 -3.71
CA PHE A 158 1.09 12.53 -4.03
C PHE A 158 2.03 13.70 -3.76
N GLY A 159 2.05 14.67 -4.70
CA GLY A 159 2.92 15.84 -4.66
C GLY A 159 4.29 15.63 -5.33
N THR A 160 4.54 14.47 -5.95
CA THR A 160 5.69 14.22 -6.82
C THR A 160 5.36 14.52 -8.29
N ARG A 161 6.34 14.30 -9.19
CA ARG A 161 6.11 14.46 -10.64
C ARG A 161 5.07 13.50 -11.20
N SER A 162 4.80 12.41 -10.52
CA SER A 162 3.81 11.39 -10.91
C SER A 162 2.38 11.73 -10.53
N THR A 163 2.14 12.81 -9.81
CA THR A 163 0.79 13.23 -9.43
C THR A 163 -0.04 13.65 -10.64
N ASN A 164 -1.12 12.95 -10.90
CA ASN A 164 -2.09 13.26 -11.94
C ASN A 164 -3.45 13.66 -11.31
N ILE A 165 -3.62 14.94 -11.00
CA ILE A 165 -4.84 15.45 -10.36
C ILE A 165 -6.13 15.08 -11.13
N PRO A 166 -6.18 15.11 -12.48
CA PRO A 166 -7.30 14.59 -13.25
C PRO A 166 -7.77 13.19 -12.89
N LEU A 167 -6.91 12.31 -12.39
CA LEU A 167 -7.32 10.98 -11.98
C LEU A 167 -8.15 10.96 -10.70
N LEU A 168 -8.08 12.00 -9.86
CA LEU A 168 -8.89 12.11 -8.63
C LEU A 168 -10.40 12.20 -8.89
N TYR A 169 -10.80 12.57 -10.12
CA TYR A 169 -12.22 12.57 -10.50
C TYR A 169 -12.60 11.48 -11.51
N LYS A 170 -11.62 10.67 -11.95
CA LYS A 170 -11.85 9.52 -12.84
C LYS A 170 -11.85 8.21 -12.09
N ILE A 171 -11.01 8.09 -11.07
CA ILE A 171 -10.86 6.90 -10.22
C ILE A 171 -11.39 7.25 -8.83
N HIS A 172 -12.18 6.39 -8.25
CA HIS A 172 -12.81 6.59 -6.94
C HIS A 172 -11.80 6.27 -5.82
N PHE A 173 -10.90 7.19 -5.56
CA PHE A 173 -9.95 7.06 -4.44
C PHE A 173 -10.62 7.39 -3.11
N ASP A 174 -10.19 6.72 -2.04
CA ASP A 174 -10.57 7.05 -0.66
C ASP A 174 -9.49 7.89 0.03
N LEU A 175 -8.24 7.77 -0.45
CA LEU A 175 -7.10 8.35 0.24
C LEU A 175 -6.01 8.77 -0.74
N ILE A 176 -5.37 9.89 -0.42
CA ILE A 176 -4.09 10.29 -1.04
C ILE A 176 -2.96 10.11 -0.04
N GLU A 177 -1.80 9.69 -0.52
CA GLU A 177 -0.65 9.44 0.32
C GLU A 177 0.49 10.39 -0.08
N LEU A 178 0.84 11.29 0.84
CA LEU A 178 1.89 12.29 0.63
C LEU A 178 3.26 11.61 0.55
N ASP A 179 4.06 12.02 -0.42
CA ASP A 179 5.44 11.57 -0.50
C ASP A 179 6.24 12.00 0.75
N LYS A 180 7.17 11.15 1.16
CA LYS A 180 8.04 11.38 2.34
C LYS A 180 8.84 12.69 2.29
N SER A 181 9.05 13.27 1.11
CA SER A 181 9.76 14.55 0.94
C SER A 181 9.05 15.71 1.63
N PHE A 182 7.72 15.64 1.82
CA PHE A 182 7.00 16.63 2.62
C PHE A 182 7.38 16.53 4.09
N ALA A 183 7.31 15.34 4.68
CA ALA A 183 7.67 15.14 6.09
C ALA A 183 9.11 15.56 6.39
N ALA A 184 10.04 15.33 5.47
CA ALA A 184 11.45 15.70 5.63
C ALA A 184 11.68 17.21 5.80
N ARG A 185 10.71 18.06 5.48
CA ARG A 185 10.80 19.53 5.56
C ARG A 185 9.99 20.11 6.72
N ILE A 186 9.11 19.35 7.29
CA ILE A 186 8.17 19.76 8.35
C ILE A 186 8.79 19.52 9.74
N PRO A 187 8.57 20.45 10.68
CA PRO A 187 7.85 21.73 10.60
C PRO A 187 8.73 22.92 10.21
N GLN A 188 10.01 22.74 9.86
CA GLN A 188 11.00 23.79 9.73
C GLN A 188 10.81 24.69 8.47
N ASP A 189 10.17 24.17 7.44
CA ASP A 189 9.90 24.88 6.19
C ASP A 189 8.44 25.35 6.13
N ASP A 190 8.21 26.65 6.36
CA ASP A 190 6.88 27.26 6.37
C ASP A 190 6.13 27.06 5.03
N MET A 191 6.83 27.08 3.90
CA MET A 191 6.19 26.82 2.60
C MET A 191 5.77 25.37 2.43
N ALA A 192 6.56 24.42 2.94
CA ALA A 192 6.19 23.02 2.95
C ALA A 192 4.97 22.77 3.87
N CYS A 193 4.95 23.40 5.04
CA CYS A 193 3.80 23.35 5.95
C CYS A 193 2.51 23.85 5.28
N ARG A 194 2.57 25.05 4.67
CA ARG A 194 1.43 25.62 3.92
C ARG A 194 0.98 24.76 2.75
N ALA A 195 1.91 24.14 2.04
CA ALA A 195 1.59 23.26 0.93
C ALA A 195 0.82 22.02 1.43
N VAL A 196 1.24 21.40 2.53
CA VAL A 196 0.54 20.25 3.13
C VAL A 196 -0.85 20.64 3.65
N ILE A 197 -0.99 21.79 4.31
CA ILE A 197 -2.29 22.30 4.75
C ILE A 197 -3.23 22.54 3.54
N ALA A 198 -2.71 23.08 2.44
CA ALA A 198 -3.50 23.26 1.22
C ALA A 198 -3.93 21.94 0.59
N ILE A 199 -3.06 20.92 0.61
CA ILE A 199 -3.39 19.56 0.15
C ILE A 199 -4.46 18.93 1.06
N GLN A 200 -4.36 19.08 2.39
CA GLN A 200 -5.39 18.61 3.32
C GLN A 200 -6.76 19.23 3.02
N HIS A 201 -6.83 20.55 2.83
CA HIS A 201 -8.08 21.24 2.47
C HIS A 201 -8.63 20.78 1.10
N MET A 202 -7.75 20.54 0.13
CA MET A 202 -8.16 19.95 -1.16
C MET A 202 -8.77 18.55 -0.97
N ALA A 203 -8.11 17.72 -0.18
CA ALA A 203 -8.60 16.36 0.13
C ALA A 203 -9.95 16.41 0.83
N ASP A 204 -10.13 17.26 1.85
CA ASP A 204 -11.39 17.47 2.54
C ASP A 204 -12.52 17.90 1.58
N THR A 205 -12.22 18.77 0.61
CA THR A 205 -13.17 19.23 -0.40
C THR A 205 -13.62 18.11 -1.35
N LEU A 206 -12.75 17.12 -1.55
CA LEU A 206 -12.99 15.96 -2.42
C LEU A 206 -13.44 14.72 -1.67
N ASP A 207 -13.75 14.83 -0.35
CA ASP A 207 -14.08 13.70 0.54
C ASP A 207 -12.98 12.63 0.61
N LEU A 208 -11.72 13.01 0.37
CA LEU A 208 -10.56 12.15 0.45
C LEU A 208 -9.88 12.24 1.82
N LYS A 209 -9.29 11.16 2.27
CA LYS A 209 -8.40 11.15 3.43
C LYS A 209 -6.95 11.37 3.02
N VAL A 210 -6.11 11.82 3.96
CA VAL A 210 -4.67 12.00 3.71
C VAL A 210 -3.87 11.09 4.63
N CYS A 211 -2.84 10.44 4.05
CA CYS A 211 -1.80 9.73 4.77
C CYS A 211 -0.46 10.45 4.56
N ALA A 212 0.29 10.71 5.63
CA ALA A 212 1.63 11.29 5.54
C ALA A 212 2.71 10.22 5.69
N LYS A 213 3.59 10.07 4.68
CA LYS A 213 4.77 9.18 4.74
C LYS A 213 5.99 9.89 5.30
N GLY A 214 6.87 9.12 5.94
CA GLY A 214 8.20 9.57 6.34
C GLY A 214 8.26 10.26 7.70
N ILE A 215 7.28 10.11 8.57
CA ILE A 215 7.26 10.67 9.93
C ILE A 215 8.40 10.06 10.74
N ALA A 216 9.42 10.86 11.06
CA ALA A 216 10.66 10.39 11.69
C ALA A 216 10.87 10.92 13.12
N ASN A 217 10.16 11.97 13.53
CA ASN A 217 10.29 12.58 14.85
C ASN A 217 8.95 13.11 15.37
N GLN A 218 8.94 13.49 16.65
CA GLN A 218 7.76 13.92 17.37
C GLN A 218 7.16 15.22 16.80
N ASP A 219 8.00 16.19 16.42
CA ASP A 219 7.53 17.48 15.89
C ASP A 219 6.73 17.29 14.58
N GLN A 220 7.19 16.36 13.73
CA GLN A 220 6.46 15.99 12.51
C GLN A 220 5.13 15.32 12.83
N PHE A 221 5.13 14.40 13.79
CA PHE A 221 3.93 13.70 14.24
C PHE A 221 2.86 14.67 14.74
N GLU A 222 3.24 15.58 15.65
CA GLU A 222 2.37 16.59 16.22
C GLU A 222 1.82 17.54 15.16
N PHE A 223 2.64 17.99 14.23
CA PHE A 223 2.18 18.81 13.10
C PHE A 223 1.11 18.12 12.26
N PHE A 224 1.33 16.87 11.88
CA PHE A 224 0.35 16.14 11.06
C PHE A 224 -0.94 15.82 11.83
N GLU A 225 -0.84 15.55 13.13
CA GLU A 225 -1.99 15.36 14.01
C GLU A 225 -2.81 16.66 14.14
N GLU A 226 -2.14 17.80 14.39
CA GLU A 226 -2.77 19.12 14.57
C GLU A 226 -3.56 19.56 13.32
N ILE A 227 -3.03 19.35 12.13
CA ILE A 227 -3.71 19.72 10.89
C ILE A 227 -4.77 18.70 10.44
N GLY A 228 -4.99 17.63 11.20
CA GLY A 228 -6.06 16.66 10.97
C GLY A 228 -5.75 15.59 9.92
N ILE A 229 -4.48 15.29 9.64
CA ILE A 229 -4.10 14.16 8.78
C ILE A 229 -4.70 12.85 9.33
N PHE A 230 -5.26 12.03 8.44
CA PHE A 230 -5.96 10.82 8.85
C PHE A 230 -5.02 9.70 9.27
N LYS A 231 -3.96 9.44 8.48
CA LYS A 231 -2.97 8.41 8.76
C LYS A 231 -1.54 8.93 8.66
N GLY A 232 -0.63 8.28 9.38
CA GLY A 232 0.80 8.52 9.28
C GLY A 232 1.58 7.22 9.15
N GLN A 233 2.72 7.28 8.47
CA GLN A 233 3.69 6.19 8.34
C GLN A 233 5.10 6.75 8.45
N GLY A 234 5.99 6.00 9.08
CA GLY A 234 7.39 6.40 9.17
C GLY A 234 8.13 5.76 10.33
N PRO A 235 9.45 6.02 10.44
CA PRO A 235 10.31 5.39 11.45
C PRO A 235 9.87 5.62 12.89
N LEU A 236 9.24 6.78 13.19
CA LEU A 236 8.71 7.06 14.53
C LEU A 236 7.56 6.11 14.89
N ILE A 237 6.70 5.78 13.93
CA ILE A 237 5.52 4.91 14.13
C ILE A 237 5.94 3.45 14.17
N GLY A 238 6.80 3.05 13.25
CA GLY A 238 7.37 1.72 13.18
C GLY A 238 8.31 1.58 11.99
N SER A 239 9.43 0.93 12.21
CA SER A 239 10.36 0.60 11.14
C SER A 239 9.78 -0.46 10.22
N VAL A 240 10.39 -0.62 9.04
CA VAL A 240 10.16 -1.79 8.20
C VAL A 240 10.55 -3.04 8.98
N MET A 241 9.68 -4.04 9.01
CA MET A 241 9.81 -5.24 9.82
C MET A 241 9.45 -6.50 9.05
N SER A 242 9.99 -7.62 9.48
CA SER A 242 9.58 -8.95 8.99
C SER A 242 8.14 -9.27 9.40
N LEU A 243 7.52 -10.25 8.78
CA LEU A 243 6.17 -10.71 9.15
C LEU A 243 6.12 -11.29 10.58
N GLU A 244 7.23 -11.82 11.07
CA GLU A 244 7.34 -12.29 12.45
C GLU A 244 7.35 -11.13 13.44
N GLU A 245 8.13 -10.09 13.17
CA GLU A 245 8.15 -8.85 13.96
C GLU A 245 6.80 -8.13 13.91
N LEU A 246 6.13 -8.12 12.72
CA LEU A 246 4.76 -7.59 12.59
C LEU A 246 3.80 -8.32 13.52
N ARG A 247 3.83 -9.64 13.59
CA ARG A 247 3.00 -10.42 14.50
C ARG A 247 3.18 -9.98 15.95
N ASP A 248 4.41 -9.76 16.39
CA ASP A 248 4.70 -9.33 17.75
C ASP A 248 4.33 -7.86 18.00
N TYR A 249 4.46 -7.01 16.99
CA TYR A 249 3.98 -5.63 17.02
C TYR A 249 2.44 -5.59 17.19
N LEU A 250 1.71 -6.41 16.46
CA LEU A 250 0.25 -6.50 16.54
C LEU A 250 -0.27 -7.00 17.90
N LYS A 251 0.47 -7.87 18.56
CA LYS A 251 0.12 -8.30 19.93
C LYS A 251 0.11 -7.13 20.90
N ARG A 252 0.98 -6.12 20.68
CA ARG A 252 1.14 -4.94 21.55
C ARG A 252 0.23 -3.79 21.17
N TYR A 253 0.12 -3.49 19.87
CA TYR A 253 -0.49 -2.26 19.33
C TYR A 253 -1.69 -2.50 18.42
N GLY A 254 -1.96 -3.74 18.03
CA GLY A 254 -3.03 -4.10 17.10
C GLY A 254 -4.42 -3.99 17.72
N VAL A 255 -5.41 -3.64 16.88
CA VAL A 255 -6.83 -3.61 17.28
C VAL A 255 -7.37 -5.03 17.30
N LYS A 256 -7.84 -5.49 18.47
CA LYS A 256 -8.39 -6.84 18.62
C LYS A 256 -9.72 -7.00 17.89
N LYS A 257 -9.98 -8.19 17.34
CA LYS A 257 -11.28 -8.55 16.77
C LYS A 257 -12.37 -8.45 17.85
N GLY A 258 -13.47 -7.79 17.51
CA GLY A 258 -14.61 -7.60 18.44
C GLY A 258 -14.60 -6.29 19.24
N HIS A 259 -13.63 -5.40 19.05
CA HIS A 259 -13.55 -4.07 19.68
C HIS A 259 -13.58 -2.92 18.64
N ALA A 260 -14.17 -3.12 17.46
CA ALA A 260 -14.30 -2.11 16.43
C ALA A 260 -15.67 -1.43 16.46
#